data_1e4502d4cab19c57c013a8bd6556df1c
#
_entry.id   1e4502d4cab19c57c013a8bd6556df1c
#
_cell.length_a   1.000
_cell.length_b   1.000
_cell.length_c   1.000
_cell.angle_alpha   90.00
_cell.angle_beta   90.00
_cell.angle_gamma   90.00
#
_symmetry.space_group_name_H-M   'P 1'
#
loop_
_entity.id
_entity.type
_entity.pdbx_description
1 polymer ?
#
loop_
_entity_poly.entity_id
_entity_poly.type
_entity_poly.pdbx_seq_one_letter_code
_entity_poly.pdbx_strand_id
1 'polypeptide(L)'
;VIDPPYIHKRRMPLEYIIYLVRQGEMFLLEDGVRYHLTPGDFLILDPDKIHVGERATHCEYHYIHFHQKSIKKNKMTNEQTTEIILRKRTQSMQSDSCTLSGQERVSLSLLALPKYMHLSDTSSYSEILQKINDGITCQKNRMEGYYNLCACQILEMMILVSRQFVTSLAQEKTGVVGSYRKIY
;
A
#
# COMPACT_ATOMS: atom_id res chain seq x y z
N VAL A 1 11.31 -15.04 9.36
CA VAL A 1 12.68 -15.01 8.80
C VAL A 1 12.77 -16.13 7.77
N ILE A 2 13.09 -15.80 6.53
CA ILE A 2 13.35 -16.82 5.50
C ILE A 2 14.82 -17.20 5.64
N ASP A 3 15.07 -18.38 6.16
CA ASP A 3 16.39 -18.97 6.25
C ASP A 3 16.31 -20.39 5.61
N PRO A 4 17.03 -20.69 4.56
CA PRO A 4 18.13 -19.96 3.91
C PRO A 4 17.69 -18.74 3.08
N PRO A 5 18.65 -17.98 2.50
CA PRO A 5 18.34 -16.84 1.60
C PRO A 5 17.42 -17.28 0.47
N TYR A 6 16.41 -16.47 0.18
CA TYR A 6 15.38 -16.78 -0.80
C TYR A 6 15.46 -15.83 -1.99
N ILE A 7 15.28 -16.37 -3.20
CA ILE A 7 15.08 -15.58 -4.41
C ILE A 7 13.63 -15.70 -4.88
N HIS A 8 12.99 -14.56 -5.13
CA HIS A 8 11.61 -14.53 -5.61
C HIS A 8 11.52 -15.18 -7.00
N LYS A 9 10.71 -16.23 -7.12
CA LYS A 9 10.52 -16.91 -8.39
C LYS A 9 9.81 -16.01 -9.39
N ARG A 10 10.16 -16.14 -10.68
CA ARG A 10 9.49 -15.44 -11.77
C ARG A 10 8.01 -15.81 -11.82
N ARG A 11 7.14 -14.80 -11.76
CA ARG A 11 5.67 -14.97 -11.79
C ARG A 11 5.03 -13.85 -12.59
N MET A 12 3.82 -14.12 -13.10
CA MET A 12 2.90 -13.14 -13.68
C MET A 12 1.56 -13.32 -12.94
N PRO A 13 1.28 -12.54 -11.90
CA PRO A 13 0.08 -12.67 -11.11
C PRO A 13 -1.14 -12.14 -11.88
N LEU A 14 -2.32 -12.68 -11.59
CA LEU A 14 -3.61 -12.19 -12.09
C LEU A 14 -4.25 -11.16 -11.15
N GLU A 15 -3.60 -10.87 -10.06
CA GLU A 15 -4.07 -10.01 -8.97
C GLU A 15 -2.98 -9.03 -8.53
N TYR A 16 -3.38 -7.97 -7.84
CA TYR A 16 -2.44 -7.06 -7.20
C TYR A 16 -1.77 -7.76 -6.01
N ILE A 17 -0.47 -7.50 -5.81
CA ILE A 17 0.26 -7.98 -4.65
C ILE A 17 0.89 -6.79 -3.94
N ILE A 18 0.54 -6.59 -2.68
CA ILE A 18 1.21 -5.62 -1.81
C ILE A 18 2.35 -6.33 -1.09
N TYR A 19 3.52 -5.72 -1.09
CA TYR A 19 4.65 -6.05 -0.22
C TYR A 19 4.86 -4.94 0.80
N LEU A 20 5.13 -5.34 2.05
CA LEU A 20 5.62 -4.47 3.11
C LEU A 20 6.79 -5.18 3.80
N VAL A 21 8.00 -4.63 3.64
CA VAL A 21 9.21 -5.20 4.22
C VAL A 21 9.32 -4.84 5.68
N ARG A 22 9.61 -5.84 6.51
CA ARG A 22 9.80 -5.71 7.96
C ARG A 22 11.25 -5.73 8.38
N GLN A 23 12.04 -6.65 7.79
CA GLN A 23 13.44 -6.83 8.11
C GLN A 23 14.21 -7.38 6.92
N GLY A 24 15.49 -7.03 6.81
CA GLY A 24 16.35 -7.46 5.72
C GLY A 24 16.11 -6.66 4.45
N GLU A 25 16.35 -7.24 3.31
CA GLU A 25 16.23 -6.57 2.01
C GLU A 25 15.71 -7.52 0.92
N MET A 26 15.06 -6.95 -0.08
CA MET A 26 14.54 -7.69 -1.23
C MET A 26 14.84 -6.93 -2.53
N PHE A 27 15.26 -7.68 -3.55
CA PHE A 27 15.52 -7.13 -4.89
C PHE A 27 14.53 -7.74 -5.86
N LEU A 28 13.66 -6.89 -6.42
CA LEU A 28 12.62 -7.28 -7.36
C LEU A 28 12.76 -6.51 -8.67
N LEU A 29 12.53 -7.20 -9.76
CA LEU A 29 12.34 -6.64 -11.09
C LEU A 29 10.89 -6.85 -11.50
N GLU A 30 10.14 -5.81 -11.81
CA GLU A 30 8.79 -5.88 -12.37
C GLU A 30 8.76 -5.13 -13.69
N ASP A 31 8.50 -5.84 -14.79
CA ASP A 31 8.34 -5.25 -16.12
C ASP A 31 9.47 -4.28 -16.51
N GLY A 32 10.73 -4.66 -16.19
CA GLY A 32 11.93 -3.86 -16.44
C GLY A 32 12.27 -2.80 -15.39
N VAL A 33 11.41 -2.58 -14.40
CA VAL A 33 11.67 -1.65 -13.29
C VAL A 33 12.23 -2.40 -12.10
N ARG A 34 13.39 -1.94 -11.59
CA ARG A 34 14.07 -2.52 -10.44
C ARG A 34 13.64 -1.86 -9.15
N TYR A 35 13.40 -2.67 -8.13
CA TYR A 35 13.09 -2.25 -6.77
C TYR A 35 14.08 -2.87 -5.79
N HIS A 36 14.75 -2.04 -5.00
CA HIS A 36 15.49 -2.46 -3.82
C HIS A 36 14.67 -2.08 -2.60
N LEU A 37 14.08 -3.07 -1.96
CA LEU A 37 13.18 -2.89 -0.82
C LEU A 37 13.91 -3.15 0.48
N THR A 38 13.70 -2.27 1.45
CA THR A 38 14.26 -2.29 2.82
C THR A 38 13.13 -2.15 3.84
N PRO A 39 13.38 -2.33 5.15
CA PRO A 39 12.33 -2.20 6.16
C PRO A 39 11.58 -0.87 6.06
N GLY A 40 10.25 -0.93 6.09
CA GLY A 40 9.37 0.22 5.88
C GLY A 40 8.96 0.46 4.43
N ASP A 41 9.55 -0.26 3.47
CA ASP A 41 9.17 -0.12 2.06
C ASP A 41 7.88 -0.85 1.74
N PHE A 42 6.97 -0.10 1.13
CA PHE A 42 5.69 -0.52 0.60
C PHE A 42 5.75 -0.54 -0.93
N LEU A 43 5.34 -1.65 -1.54
CA LEU A 43 5.29 -1.81 -3.00
C LEU A 43 4.00 -2.51 -3.40
N ILE A 44 3.34 -2.04 -4.46
CA ILE A 44 2.24 -2.75 -5.11
C ILE A 44 2.72 -3.32 -6.44
N LEU A 45 2.68 -4.64 -6.60
CA LEU A 45 2.85 -5.28 -7.90
C LEU A 45 1.54 -5.32 -8.67
N ASP A 46 1.64 -5.07 -9.95
CA ASP A 46 0.50 -5.01 -10.85
C ASP A 46 0.11 -6.42 -11.36
N PRO A 47 -1.18 -6.69 -11.59
CA PRO A 47 -1.59 -7.88 -12.33
C PRO A 47 -1.06 -7.81 -13.77
N ASP A 48 -0.91 -8.98 -14.37
CA ASP A 48 -0.45 -9.19 -15.76
C ASP A 48 0.96 -8.66 -16.06
N LYS A 49 1.74 -8.28 -15.01
CA LYS A 49 3.14 -7.91 -15.12
C LYS A 49 4.04 -8.98 -14.54
N ILE A 50 5.11 -9.29 -15.29
CA ILE A 50 6.10 -10.25 -14.82
C ILE A 50 6.95 -9.60 -13.73
N HIS A 51 7.06 -10.28 -12.59
CA HIS A 51 8.03 -9.94 -11.57
C HIS A 51 8.93 -11.12 -11.22
N VAL A 52 10.15 -10.82 -10.80
CA VAL A 52 11.17 -11.80 -10.44
C VAL A 52 12.15 -11.21 -9.43
N GLY A 53 12.66 -12.04 -8.53
CA GLY A 53 13.78 -11.66 -7.67
C GLY A 53 15.09 -11.63 -8.47
N GLU A 54 15.94 -10.64 -8.24
CA GLU A 54 17.22 -10.53 -8.93
C GLU A 54 18.35 -11.26 -8.19
N ARG A 55 18.24 -11.35 -6.87
CA ARG A 55 19.22 -12.10 -6.04
C ARG A 55 18.56 -12.68 -4.78
N ALA A 56 19.19 -13.73 -4.25
CA ALA A 56 18.77 -14.32 -2.99
C ALA A 56 19.17 -13.41 -1.81
N THR A 57 18.24 -13.14 -0.91
CA THR A 57 18.45 -12.32 0.29
C THR A 57 17.67 -12.88 1.46
N HIS A 58 18.06 -12.47 2.67
CA HIS A 58 17.24 -12.65 3.86
C HIS A 58 16.28 -11.47 3.97
N CYS A 59 14.97 -11.76 3.94
CA CYS A 59 13.94 -10.73 4.03
C CYS A 59 12.72 -11.27 4.77
N GLU A 60 12.25 -10.50 5.74
CA GLU A 60 10.95 -10.71 6.37
C GLU A 60 10.00 -9.65 5.87
N TYR A 61 8.89 -10.08 5.29
CA TYR A 61 7.91 -9.19 4.69
C TYR A 61 6.49 -9.73 4.82
N HIS A 62 5.52 -8.84 4.81
CA HIS A 62 4.13 -9.18 4.57
C HIS A 62 3.85 -9.10 3.07
N TYR A 63 3.01 -10.03 2.59
CA TYR A 63 2.44 -9.95 1.25
C TYR A 63 0.94 -10.16 1.31
N ILE A 64 0.20 -9.37 0.53
CA ILE A 64 -1.26 -9.39 0.47
C ILE A 64 -1.67 -9.47 -0.97
N HIS A 65 -2.37 -10.53 -1.33
CA HIS A 65 -2.99 -10.70 -2.63
C HIS A 65 -4.41 -10.14 -2.58
N PHE A 66 -4.77 -9.28 -3.53
CA PHE A 66 -6.13 -8.77 -3.62
C PHE A 66 -6.55 -8.53 -5.06
N HIS A 67 -7.83 -8.73 -5.32
CA HIS A 67 -8.41 -8.53 -6.63
C HIS A 67 -9.39 -7.36 -6.62
N GLN A 68 -9.15 -6.34 -7.44
CA GLN A 68 -10.02 -5.16 -7.53
C GLN A 68 -10.10 -4.65 -8.97
N LYS A 69 -11.26 -4.84 -9.59
CA LYS A 69 -11.51 -4.45 -10.99
C LYS A 69 -11.62 -2.94 -11.21
N SER A 70 -11.90 -2.17 -10.16
CA SER A 70 -12.12 -0.72 -10.26
C SER A 70 -10.87 0.13 -10.08
N ILE A 71 -9.70 -0.48 -9.88
CA ILE A 71 -8.44 0.26 -9.78
C ILE A 71 -8.10 0.85 -11.14
N LYS A 72 -7.95 2.16 -11.18
CA LYS A 72 -7.50 2.90 -12.36
C LYS A 72 -6.07 3.37 -12.14
N LYS A 73 -5.19 2.99 -13.06
CA LYS A 73 -3.83 3.55 -13.10
C LYS A 73 -3.92 4.98 -13.63
N ASN A 74 -3.52 5.93 -12.82
CA ASN A 74 -3.54 7.34 -13.18
C ASN A 74 -2.12 7.84 -13.44
N LYS A 75 -1.91 8.54 -14.56
CA LYS A 75 -0.65 9.23 -14.90
C LYS A 75 -0.65 10.68 -14.41
N MET A 76 -1.38 10.97 -13.34
CA MET A 76 -1.42 12.31 -12.76
C MET A 76 -0.08 12.66 -12.13
N THR A 77 0.28 13.95 -12.20
CA THR A 77 1.45 14.44 -11.46
C THR A 77 1.16 14.42 -9.95
N ASN A 78 2.21 14.50 -9.14
CA ASN A 78 2.08 14.58 -7.69
C ASN A 78 1.24 15.79 -7.27
N GLU A 79 1.39 16.93 -7.97
CA GLU A 79 0.62 18.16 -7.73
C GLU A 79 -0.87 17.95 -7.97
N GLN A 80 -1.24 17.38 -9.11
CA GLN A 80 -2.63 17.09 -9.46
C GLN A 80 -3.26 16.11 -8.48
N THR A 81 -2.52 15.07 -8.10
CA THR A 81 -2.97 14.08 -7.11
C THR A 81 -3.24 14.74 -5.77
N THR A 82 -2.29 15.55 -5.28
CA THR A 82 -2.41 16.25 -4.00
C THR A 82 -3.60 17.22 -4.00
N GLU A 83 -3.75 18.02 -5.06
CA GLU A 83 -4.84 18.99 -5.17
C GLU A 83 -6.21 18.32 -5.12
N ILE A 84 -6.41 17.26 -5.90
CA ILE A 84 -7.68 16.53 -5.93
C ILE A 84 -8.00 15.94 -4.56
N ILE A 85 -7.03 15.30 -3.90
CA ILE A 85 -7.27 14.64 -2.62
C ILE A 85 -7.52 15.66 -1.52
N LEU A 86 -6.74 16.74 -1.46
CA LEU A 86 -6.95 17.79 -0.47
C LEU A 86 -8.32 18.46 -0.65
N ARG A 87 -8.72 18.76 -1.88
CA ARG A 87 -10.07 19.31 -2.17
C ARG A 87 -11.17 18.36 -1.68
N LYS A 88 -11.06 17.08 -1.96
CA LYS A 88 -12.04 16.07 -1.51
C LYS A 88 -12.05 15.91 0.01
N ARG A 89 -10.88 15.96 0.66
CA ARG A 89 -10.78 15.94 2.12
C ARG A 89 -11.52 17.13 2.73
N THR A 90 -11.32 18.34 2.19
CA THR A 90 -12.03 19.55 2.64
C THR A 90 -13.54 19.41 2.44
N GLN A 91 -13.98 18.88 1.30
CA GLN A 91 -15.41 18.64 1.03
C GLN A 91 -16.02 17.66 2.03
N SER A 92 -15.33 16.55 2.35
CA SER A 92 -15.83 15.57 3.32
C SER A 92 -15.90 16.11 4.75
N MET A 93 -15.00 17.05 5.10
CA MET A 93 -15.02 17.72 6.43
C MET A 93 -16.13 18.77 6.56
N GLN A 94 -16.62 19.30 5.44
CA GLN A 94 -17.70 20.29 5.40
C GLN A 94 -19.10 19.68 5.35
N SER A 95 -19.20 18.37 5.11
CA SER A 95 -20.49 17.69 5.16
C SER A 95 -20.86 17.35 6.60
N ASP A 96 -21.79 18.06 7.18
CA ASP A 96 -22.33 17.84 8.55
C ASP A 96 -23.15 16.55 8.70
N SER A 97 -23.24 15.75 7.67
CA SER A 97 -24.09 14.58 7.64
C SER A 97 -23.35 13.36 8.20
N CYS A 98 -23.47 13.21 9.53
CA CYS A 98 -23.15 11.94 10.22
C CYS A 98 -24.26 10.88 10.02
N THR A 99 -25.24 11.13 9.20
CA THR A 99 -26.28 10.17 8.84
C THR A 99 -25.74 9.26 7.77
N LEU A 100 -25.42 8.03 8.16
CA LEU A 100 -25.32 6.89 7.24
C LEU A 100 -26.71 6.68 6.62
N SER A 101 -27.09 7.54 5.67
CA SER A 101 -28.24 7.23 4.81
C SER A 101 -27.83 6.01 4.00
N GLY A 102 -28.65 4.98 3.97
CA GLY A 102 -28.35 3.70 3.32
C GLY A 102 -28.08 3.76 1.81
N GLN A 103 -27.85 4.96 1.27
CA GLN A 103 -27.46 5.23 -0.11
C GLN A 103 -26.02 5.73 -0.28
N GLU A 104 -25.31 6.12 0.77
CA GLU A 104 -23.89 6.45 0.68
C GLU A 104 -23.06 5.18 0.62
N ARG A 105 -22.83 4.70 -0.60
CA ARG A 105 -21.83 3.68 -0.86
C ARG A 105 -20.48 4.20 -0.40
N VAL A 106 -19.78 3.44 0.42
CA VAL A 106 -18.38 3.70 0.76
C VAL A 106 -17.60 3.91 -0.54
N SER A 107 -17.31 5.14 -0.87
CA SER A 107 -16.61 5.46 -2.11
C SER A 107 -15.11 5.31 -1.91
N LEU A 108 -14.55 4.21 -2.40
CA LEU A 108 -13.10 4.00 -2.48
C LEU A 108 -12.44 4.87 -3.57
N SER A 109 -13.23 5.66 -4.33
CA SER A 109 -12.73 6.53 -5.40
C SER A 109 -11.78 7.64 -4.92
N LEU A 110 -11.56 7.73 -3.60
CA LEU A 110 -10.71 8.73 -2.96
C LEU A 110 -9.34 8.22 -2.55
N LEU A 111 -9.07 6.92 -2.68
CA LEU A 111 -7.77 6.37 -2.32
C LEU A 111 -6.79 6.58 -3.48
N ALA A 112 -5.71 7.29 -3.22
CA ALA A 112 -4.53 7.32 -4.06
C ALA A 112 -3.46 6.47 -3.40
N LEU A 113 -3.17 5.32 -4.00
CA LEU A 113 -2.11 4.43 -3.53
C LEU A 113 -0.86 4.65 -4.39
N PRO A 114 0.31 4.84 -3.79
CA PRO A 114 1.56 4.90 -4.52
C PRO A 114 1.93 3.51 -5.04
N LYS A 115 2.63 3.46 -6.18
CA LYS A 115 3.24 2.21 -6.65
C LYS A 115 4.31 1.72 -5.66
N TYR A 116 5.10 2.66 -5.15
CA TYR A 116 6.15 2.46 -4.16
C TYR A 116 6.20 3.66 -3.22
N MET A 117 6.44 3.42 -1.94
CA MET A 117 6.82 4.44 -0.98
C MET A 117 7.57 3.83 0.21
N HIS A 118 8.39 4.66 0.85
CA HIS A 118 8.99 4.35 2.13
C HIS A 118 8.16 4.98 3.27
N LEU A 119 7.70 4.15 4.20
CA LEU A 119 6.95 4.57 5.38
C LEU A 119 7.95 5.01 6.47
N SER A 120 8.37 6.27 6.42
CA SER A 120 9.40 6.83 7.31
C SER A 120 8.88 7.18 8.71
N ASP A 121 7.56 7.45 8.83
CA ASP A 121 6.96 7.75 10.13
C ASP A 121 6.66 6.49 10.91
N THR A 122 7.37 6.31 12.03
CA THR A 122 7.28 5.11 12.89
C THR A 122 5.86 4.86 13.41
N SER A 123 5.11 5.93 13.73
CA SER A 123 3.74 5.80 14.23
C SER A 123 2.81 5.26 13.16
N SER A 124 2.81 5.87 11.97
CA SER A 124 2.01 5.41 10.83
C SER A 124 2.40 4.02 10.38
N TYR A 125 3.69 3.69 10.37
CA TYR A 125 4.17 2.34 10.05
C TYR A 125 3.63 1.30 11.04
N SER A 126 3.69 1.59 12.35
CA SER A 126 3.16 0.69 13.39
C SER A 126 1.65 0.48 13.25
N GLU A 127 0.89 1.53 12.95
CA GLU A 127 -0.54 1.44 12.75
C GLU A 127 -0.89 0.58 11.53
N ILE A 128 -0.18 0.76 10.41
CA ILE A 128 -0.33 -0.06 9.20
C ILE A 128 -0.01 -1.53 9.49
N LEU A 129 1.09 -1.82 10.20
CA LEU A 129 1.44 -3.17 10.60
C LEU A 129 0.38 -3.81 11.49
N GLN A 130 -0.22 -3.05 12.41
CA GLN A 130 -1.29 -3.55 13.28
C GLN A 130 -2.47 -4.05 12.45
N LYS A 131 -2.89 -3.28 11.41
CA LYS A 131 -3.99 -3.70 10.53
C LYS A 131 -3.68 -4.99 9.77
N ILE A 132 -2.45 -5.16 9.30
CA ILE A 132 -2.02 -6.41 8.66
C ILE A 132 -2.08 -7.58 9.66
N ASN A 133 -1.57 -7.40 10.88
CA ASN A 133 -1.58 -8.43 11.91
C ASN A 133 -3.01 -8.81 12.34
N ASP A 134 -3.91 -7.83 12.45
CA ASP A 134 -5.32 -8.06 12.74
C ASP A 134 -5.96 -8.92 11.62
N GLY A 135 -5.69 -8.59 10.36
CA GLY A 135 -6.14 -9.39 9.21
C GLY A 135 -5.59 -10.83 9.24
N ILE A 136 -4.31 -11.01 9.55
CA ILE A 136 -3.69 -12.34 9.71
C ILE A 136 -4.36 -13.11 10.84
N THR A 137 -4.66 -12.44 11.95
CA THR A 137 -5.34 -13.05 13.10
C THR A 137 -6.74 -13.50 12.73
N CYS A 138 -7.52 -12.65 12.04
CA CYS A 138 -8.84 -13.04 11.52
C CYS A 138 -8.75 -14.26 10.58
N GLN A 139 -7.76 -14.27 9.67
CA GLN A 139 -7.56 -15.39 8.74
C GLN A 139 -7.19 -16.70 9.46
N LYS A 140 -6.38 -16.63 10.53
CA LYS A 140 -5.98 -17.81 11.31
C LYS A 140 -7.16 -18.39 12.10
N ASN A 141 -7.97 -17.54 12.73
CA ASN A 141 -9.06 -17.94 13.59
C ASN A 141 -10.27 -18.48 12.83
N ARG A 142 -10.50 -18.03 11.59
CA ARG A 142 -11.58 -18.48 10.69
C ARG A 142 -12.97 -18.52 11.32
N MET A 143 -13.26 -17.56 12.19
CA MET A 143 -14.60 -17.39 12.75
C MET A 143 -15.57 -16.84 11.70
N GLU A 144 -16.86 -16.83 11.96
CA GLU A 144 -17.88 -16.32 11.04
C GLU A 144 -17.53 -14.93 10.56
N GLY A 145 -17.64 -14.71 9.25
CA GLY A 145 -17.36 -13.41 8.64
C GLY A 145 -15.87 -13.04 8.55
N TYR A 146 -14.93 -13.95 8.83
CA TYR A 146 -13.49 -13.64 8.83
C TYR A 146 -13.00 -13.05 7.51
N TYR A 147 -13.53 -13.49 6.35
CA TYR A 147 -13.20 -12.89 5.06
C TYR A 147 -13.54 -11.41 5.00
N ASN A 148 -14.73 -11.04 5.51
CA ASN A 148 -15.17 -9.64 5.54
C ASN A 148 -14.28 -8.82 6.49
N LEU A 149 -13.94 -9.38 7.65
CA LEU A 149 -13.02 -8.74 8.59
C LEU A 149 -11.62 -8.56 7.97
N CYS A 150 -11.07 -9.58 7.33
CA CYS A 150 -9.79 -9.44 6.60
C CYS A 150 -9.87 -8.32 5.54
N ALA A 151 -10.96 -8.26 4.77
CA ALA A 151 -11.15 -7.23 3.76
C ALA A 151 -11.24 -5.82 4.39
N CYS A 152 -11.91 -5.67 5.54
CA CYS A 152 -11.96 -4.42 6.29
C CYS A 152 -10.58 -3.99 6.77
N GLN A 153 -9.77 -4.91 7.32
CA GLN A 153 -8.42 -4.60 7.79
C GLN A 153 -7.50 -4.18 6.62
N ILE A 154 -7.58 -4.88 5.48
CA ILE A 154 -6.82 -4.50 4.28
C ILE A 154 -7.27 -3.13 3.77
N LEU A 155 -8.56 -2.84 3.74
CA LEU A 155 -9.08 -1.54 3.34
C LEU A 155 -8.60 -0.42 4.27
N GLU A 156 -8.65 -0.64 5.57
CA GLU A 156 -8.18 0.32 6.57
C GLU A 156 -6.67 0.58 6.39
N MET A 157 -5.88 -0.46 6.21
CA MET A 157 -4.46 -0.36 5.88
C MET A 157 -4.22 0.48 4.62
N MET A 158 -4.96 0.24 3.54
CA MET A 158 -4.86 1.03 2.31
C MET A 158 -5.21 2.51 2.52
N ILE A 159 -6.22 2.81 3.35
CA ILE A 159 -6.58 4.18 3.71
C ILE A 159 -5.41 4.86 4.44
N LEU A 160 -4.78 4.18 5.39
CA LEU A 160 -3.64 4.70 6.14
C LEU A 160 -2.44 4.97 5.22
N VAL A 161 -2.11 4.03 4.33
CA VAL A 161 -1.06 4.22 3.31
C VAL A 161 -1.38 5.42 2.40
N SER A 162 -2.63 5.55 1.93
CA SER A 162 -3.06 6.68 1.11
C SER A 162 -2.92 8.02 1.84
N ARG A 163 -3.28 8.08 3.12
CA ARG A 163 -3.13 9.28 3.95
C ARG A 163 -1.67 9.67 4.11
N GLN A 164 -0.82 8.71 4.41
CA GLN A 164 0.62 8.93 4.54
C GLN A 164 1.24 9.41 3.22
N PHE A 165 0.86 8.80 2.10
CA PHE A 165 1.31 9.22 0.77
C PHE A 165 0.95 10.68 0.47
N VAL A 166 -0.30 11.08 0.71
CA VAL A 166 -0.74 12.46 0.48
C VAL A 166 -0.02 13.44 1.41
N THR A 167 0.22 13.05 2.67
CA THR A 167 0.97 13.87 3.63
C THR A 167 2.41 14.08 3.16
N SER A 168 3.07 13.03 2.69
CA SER A 168 4.44 13.14 2.18
C SER A 168 4.52 14.05 0.94
N LEU A 169 3.57 13.95 0.00
CA LEU A 169 3.52 14.84 -1.17
C LEU A 169 3.30 16.31 -0.77
N ALA A 170 2.51 16.58 0.27
CA ALA A 170 2.30 17.93 0.77
C ALA A 170 3.55 18.52 1.44
N GLN A 171 4.32 17.68 2.15
CA GLN A 171 5.59 18.08 2.78
C GLN A 171 6.68 18.38 1.76
N GLU A 172 6.78 17.63 0.66
CA GLU A 172 7.70 17.94 -0.44
C GLU A 172 7.49 19.35 -1.02
N LYS A 173 6.23 19.78 -1.16
CA LYS A 173 5.91 21.13 -1.64
C LYS A 173 6.36 22.26 -0.70
N THR A 174 6.43 22.01 0.60
CA THR A 174 6.84 22.98 1.61
C THR A 174 8.34 23.04 1.86
N GLY A 175 9.14 22.27 1.10
CA GLY A 175 10.62 22.25 1.21
C GLY A 175 11.14 21.48 2.41
N VAL A 176 10.29 20.79 3.15
CA VAL A 176 10.71 19.84 4.18
C VAL A 176 11.02 18.52 3.49
N VAL A 177 12.29 18.32 3.18
CA VAL A 177 12.80 17.16 2.43
C VAL A 177 12.61 15.87 3.22
N GLY A 178 11.59 15.11 2.87
CA GLY A 178 11.57 13.67 3.14
C GLY A 178 12.38 12.98 2.05
N SER A 179 13.41 12.24 2.44
CA SER A 179 14.32 11.54 1.52
C SER A 179 13.58 10.42 0.77
N TYR A 180 13.16 10.70 -0.47
CA TYR A 180 12.68 9.67 -1.40
C TYR A 180 13.87 9.10 -2.15
N ARG A 181 14.07 7.78 -2.08
CA ARG A 181 15.02 7.12 -2.98
C ARG A 181 14.43 7.13 -4.39
N LYS A 182 14.96 7.99 -5.26
CA LYS A 182 14.74 7.86 -6.69
C LYS A 182 15.26 6.51 -7.15
N ILE A 183 14.40 5.75 -7.79
CA ILE A 183 14.77 4.53 -8.50
C ILE A 183 15.37 4.99 -9.83
N TYR A 184 16.62 4.69 -10.06
CA TYR A 184 17.31 4.94 -11.34
C TYR A 184 17.14 3.72 -12.23
#